data_af4da585753b1b85823731275b49614a
#
_entry.id   af4da585753b1b85823731275b49614a
#
_cell.length_a   1.000
_cell.length_b   1.000
_cell.length_c   1.000
_cell.angle_alpha   90.00
_cell.angle_beta   90.00
_cell.angle_gamma   90.00
#
_symmetry.space_group_name_H-M   'P 1'
#
loop_
_entity.id
_entity.type
_entity.pdbx_description
1 polymer ?
#
loop_
_entity_poly.entity_id
_entity_poly.type
_entity_poly.pdbx_seq_one_letter_code
_entity_poly.pdbx_strand_id
1 'polypeptide(L)'
;MNIHFIAIGGSAMHNLAIALHQKGYTISGSDDTIHDPSKSRLKKYNLLPTEFGWFPEKITNAIDVVILGMHAKKDNIELLKAQELGVKIVSYPEFLYEQSKDKTRVVIGGSHGKTTITSMILHILNYHDKEVDYMVGAQLDGFETMVHLTEENDFIVLEGDEYLSSPTDLRPKFHLYKPNIALISGIAWDHINVFPTFENYKEQFKIFTDSMINGGSMVYNSEDRNVAEIVESSENHIKKYPYETPNHFIDNGITYLETEEGDLPLEIFGKHNLQNLAGAKWICQHMGIDEDDFYEAIASFSGASKRLEKISENSETVILKDFAHSPSKVSATTKAVSEQYKNRTLIACLELHTYSSLNAEFLSEYHGALDAADKAVVFYSPHAVEIKQLEQVSKAQIANAFQRDDLLIFTNPKEFHDFLFGQDLKSTALVLMSSGNYGGLDFEKLKSLI
;
A
#
# COMPACT_ATOMS: atom_id res chain seq x y z
N MET A 1 -15.36 1.26 -27.01
CA MET A 1 -15.83 0.22 -26.07
C MET A 1 -16.71 0.90 -25.03
N ASN A 2 -17.86 0.31 -24.71
CA ASN A 2 -18.79 0.78 -23.69
C ASN A 2 -18.61 -0.07 -22.43
N ILE A 3 -18.17 0.55 -21.34
CA ILE A 3 -17.79 -0.15 -20.10
C ILE A 3 -18.68 0.32 -18.96
N HIS A 4 -19.23 -0.62 -18.21
CA HIS A 4 -20.00 -0.32 -17.01
C HIS A 4 -19.27 -0.81 -15.76
N PHE A 5 -19.18 0.06 -14.74
CA PHE A 5 -18.54 -0.23 -13.46
C PHE A 5 -19.60 -0.51 -12.38
N ILE A 6 -19.58 -1.69 -11.80
CA ILE A 6 -20.33 -2.00 -10.57
C ILE A 6 -19.42 -1.70 -9.38
N ALA A 7 -19.84 -0.79 -8.50
CA ALA A 7 -19.05 -0.17 -7.43
C ALA A 7 -17.94 0.78 -7.95
N ILE A 8 -18.33 1.76 -8.78
CA ILE A 8 -17.42 2.73 -9.42
C ILE A 8 -16.68 3.62 -8.42
N GLY A 9 -17.22 3.86 -7.23
CA GLY A 9 -16.65 4.72 -6.19
C GLY A 9 -15.44 4.13 -5.44
N GLY A 10 -15.14 2.84 -5.64
CA GLY A 10 -13.99 2.20 -5.02
C GLY A 10 -12.66 2.86 -5.41
N SER A 11 -11.64 2.80 -4.52
CA SER A 11 -10.36 3.50 -4.72
C SER A 11 -9.69 3.15 -6.06
N ALA A 12 -9.52 1.88 -6.39
CA ALA A 12 -8.97 1.45 -7.68
C ALA A 12 -9.96 1.67 -8.83
N MET A 13 -11.26 1.46 -8.58
CA MET A 13 -12.31 1.49 -9.59
C MET A 13 -12.50 2.88 -10.21
N HIS A 14 -12.59 3.94 -9.39
CA HIS A 14 -12.76 5.29 -9.92
C HIS A 14 -11.53 5.78 -10.70
N ASN A 15 -10.31 5.41 -10.27
CA ASN A 15 -9.10 5.77 -11.00
C ASN A 15 -9.04 5.03 -12.35
N LEU A 16 -9.40 3.73 -12.39
CA LEU A 16 -9.49 2.99 -13.63
C LEU A 16 -10.58 3.57 -14.58
N ALA A 17 -11.74 3.91 -14.03
CA ALA A 17 -12.81 4.53 -14.81
C ALA A 17 -12.36 5.85 -15.47
N ILE A 18 -11.65 6.69 -14.75
CA ILE A 18 -11.08 7.95 -15.25
C ILE A 18 -10.03 7.67 -16.35
N ALA A 19 -9.08 6.76 -16.09
CA ALA A 19 -8.04 6.41 -17.06
C ALA A 19 -8.62 5.87 -18.38
N LEU A 20 -9.64 5.02 -18.30
CA LEU A 20 -10.31 4.49 -19.49
C LEU A 20 -11.15 5.56 -20.22
N HIS A 21 -11.75 6.49 -19.47
CA HIS A 21 -12.42 7.66 -20.08
C HIS A 21 -11.40 8.52 -20.84
N GLN A 22 -10.26 8.81 -20.26
CA GLN A 22 -9.17 9.56 -20.91
C GLN A 22 -8.62 8.81 -22.14
N LYS A 23 -8.62 7.48 -22.13
CA LYS A 23 -8.29 6.62 -23.27
C LYS A 23 -9.37 6.60 -24.37
N GLY A 24 -10.51 7.27 -24.17
CA GLY A 24 -11.58 7.43 -25.16
C GLY A 24 -12.69 6.37 -25.08
N TYR A 25 -12.78 5.58 -24.00
CA TYR A 25 -13.88 4.64 -23.80
C TYR A 25 -15.12 5.35 -23.24
N THR A 26 -16.30 4.84 -23.56
CA THR A 26 -17.56 5.30 -22.97
C THR A 26 -17.76 4.61 -21.62
N ILE A 27 -17.74 5.39 -20.56
CA ILE A 27 -17.81 4.87 -19.19
C ILE A 27 -19.15 5.19 -18.55
N SER A 28 -19.75 4.20 -17.91
CA SER A 28 -20.88 4.35 -17.01
C SER A 28 -20.62 3.56 -15.72
N GLY A 29 -21.37 3.80 -14.67
CA GLY A 29 -21.24 3.04 -13.45
C GLY A 29 -22.31 3.33 -12.43
N SER A 30 -22.32 2.49 -11.37
CA SER A 30 -23.22 2.57 -10.23
C SER A 30 -22.47 2.30 -8.93
N ASP A 31 -22.97 2.86 -7.85
CA ASP A 31 -22.49 2.59 -6.48
C ASP A 31 -23.60 2.97 -5.49
N ASP A 32 -23.66 2.32 -4.34
CA ASP A 32 -24.64 2.65 -3.29
C ASP A 32 -24.25 3.93 -2.53
N THR A 33 -22.95 4.19 -2.37
CA THR A 33 -22.40 5.40 -1.76
C THR A 33 -21.01 5.72 -2.33
N ILE A 34 -20.75 6.99 -2.61
CA ILE A 34 -19.43 7.46 -3.06
C ILE A 34 -18.96 8.60 -2.16
N HIS A 35 -17.81 8.43 -1.55
CA HIS A 35 -17.16 9.42 -0.70
C HIS A 35 -15.97 10.09 -1.38
N ASP A 36 -15.51 11.22 -0.85
CA ASP A 36 -14.27 11.82 -1.30
C ASP A 36 -13.05 10.95 -0.90
N PRO A 37 -12.00 10.93 -1.75
CA PRO A 37 -11.78 11.76 -2.97
C PRO A 37 -12.45 11.23 -4.25
N SER A 38 -13.00 9.99 -4.26
CA SER A 38 -13.61 9.38 -5.46
C SER A 38 -14.73 10.23 -6.02
N LYS A 39 -15.59 10.78 -5.15
CA LYS A 39 -16.74 11.62 -5.54
C LYS A 39 -16.32 12.85 -6.32
N SER A 40 -15.41 13.64 -5.77
CA SER A 40 -14.92 14.87 -6.41
C SER A 40 -14.20 14.58 -7.72
N ARG A 41 -13.42 13.49 -7.77
CA ARG A 41 -12.69 13.08 -8.98
C ARG A 41 -13.61 12.62 -10.09
N LEU A 42 -14.56 11.72 -9.81
CA LEU A 42 -15.56 11.29 -10.79
C LEU A 42 -16.39 12.48 -11.31
N LYS A 43 -16.74 13.43 -10.42
CA LYS A 43 -17.44 14.66 -10.81
C LYS A 43 -16.64 15.50 -11.78
N LYS A 44 -15.33 15.66 -11.56
CA LYS A 44 -14.41 16.43 -12.45
C LYS A 44 -14.45 15.93 -13.89
N TYR A 45 -14.59 14.61 -14.09
CA TYR A 45 -14.62 13.97 -15.42
C TYR A 45 -16.03 13.66 -15.92
N ASN A 46 -17.10 14.17 -15.27
CA ASN A 46 -18.51 13.88 -15.58
C ASN A 46 -18.87 12.38 -15.53
N LEU A 47 -18.17 11.61 -14.68
CA LEU A 47 -18.39 10.18 -14.47
C LEU A 47 -19.14 9.86 -13.17
N LEU A 48 -19.45 10.87 -12.36
CA LEU A 48 -20.20 10.68 -11.12
C LEU A 48 -21.65 10.27 -11.47
N PRO A 49 -22.14 9.12 -10.96
CA PRO A 49 -23.54 8.74 -11.15
C PRO A 49 -24.50 9.83 -10.65
N THR A 50 -25.55 10.09 -11.36
CA THR A 50 -26.59 11.08 -10.99
C THR A 50 -27.41 10.64 -9.79
N GLU A 51 -27.54 9.32 -9.61
CA GLU A 51 -28.25 8.68 -8.51
C GLU A 51 -27.37 7.57 -7.92
N PHE A 52 -27.40 7.40 -6.58
CA PHE A 52 -26.73 6.32 -5.90
C PHE A 52 -27.67 5.12 -5.74
N GLY A 53 -27.12 3.92 -5.91
CA GLY A 53 -27.85 2.66 -5.91
C GLY A 53 -27.45 1.76 -7.06
N TRP A 54 -28.23 0.71 -7.26
CA TRP A 54 -28.02 -0.32 -8.27
C TRP A 54 -29.20 -0.33 -9.23
N PHE A 55 -28.94 -0.25 -10.54
CA PHE A 55 -29.92 0.01 -11.58
C PHE A 55 -29.79 -1.00 -12.73
N PRO A 56 -30.45 -2.16 -12.68
CA PRO A 56 -30.30 -3.23 -13.68
C PRO A 56 -30.68 -2.79 -15.10
N GLU A 57 -31.50 -1.76 -15.26
CA GLU A 57 -31.85 -1.16 -16.55
C GLU A 57 -30.68 -0.45 -17.25
N LYS A 58 -29.61 -0.09 -16.51
CA LYS A 58 -28.37 0.42 -17.10
C LYS A 58 -27.57 -0.66 -17.82
N ILE A 59 -27.80 -1.93 -17.49
CA ILE A 59 -27.13 -3.06 -18.11
C ILE A 59 -27.93 -3.51 -19.33
N THR A 60 -27.37 -3.24 -20.50
CA THR A 60 -27.99 -3.55 -21.78
C THR A 60 -26.99 -4.26 -22.71
N ASN A 61 -27.47 -4.79 -23.84
CA ASN A 61 -26.60 -5.40 -24.85
C ASN A 61 -25.64 -4.41 -25.54
N ALA A 62 -25.77 -3.11 -25.27
CA ALA A 62 -24.80 -2.11 -25.72
C ALA A 62 -23.56 -2.02 -24.85
N ILE A 63 -23.54 -2.66 -23.68
CA ILE A 63 -22.37 -2.75 -22.80
C ILE A 63 -21.46 -3.89 -23.30
N ASP A 64 -20.21 -3.55 -23.62
CA ASP A 64 -19.22 -4.53 -24.05
C ASP A 64 -18.62 -5.32 -22.88
N VAL A 65 -18.38 -4.62 -21.74
CA VAL A 65 -17.75 -5.20 -20.54
C VAL A 65 -18.33 -4.56 -19.27
N VAL A 66 -18.57 -5.39 -18.29
CA VAL A 66 -18.85 -4.99 -16.89
C VAL A 66 -17.59 -5.24 -16.05
N ILE A 67 -17.10 -4.20 -15.37
CA ILE A 67 -16.00 -4.31 -14.40
C ILE A 67 -16.59 -4.37 -13.00
N LEU A 68 -16.37 -5.48 -12.30
CA LEU A 68 -16.94 -5.77 -10.98
C LEU A 68 -15.98 -5.37 -9.86
N GLY A 69 -16.39 -4.42 -9.04
CA GLY A 69 -15.65 -3.99 -7.84
C GLY A 69 -15.84 -4.94 -6.66
N MET A 70 -14.84 -4.99 -5.78
CA MET A 70 -14.82 -5.91 -4.62
C MET A 70 -15.94 -5.62 -3.60
N HIS A 71 -16.46 -4.39 -3.54
CA HIS A 71 -17.54 -4.02 -2.61
C HIS A 71 -18.93 -4.45 -3.07
N ALA A 72 -19.09 -4.82 -4.33
CA ALA A 72 -20.34 -5.38 -4.83
C ALA A 72 -20.59 -6.76 -4.20
N LYS A 73 -21.84 -7.03 -3.83
CA LYS A 73 -22.23 -8.35 -3.33
C LYS A 73 -22.48 -9.31 -4.50
N LYS A 74 -22.40 -10.63 -4.23
CA LYS A 74 -22.68 -11.67 -5.25
C LYS A 74 -24.11 -11.65 -5.77
N ASP A 75 -25.05 -11.10 -5.01
CA ASP A 75 -26.47 -10.93 -5.32
C ASP A 75 -26.81 -9.53 -5.86
N ASN A 76 -25.81 -8.74 -6.23
CA ASN A 76 -26.02 -7.41 -6.83
C ASN A 76 -26.87 -7.51 -8.09
N ILE A 77 -27.96 -6.71 -8.17
CA ILE A 77 -28.96 -6.79 -9.24
C ILE A 77 -28.41 -6.42 -10.63
N GLU A 78 -27.41 -5.55 -10.71
CA GLU A 78 -26.74 -5.23 -11.99
C GLU A 78 -25.83 -6.39 -12.42
N LEU A 79 -25.15 -7.05 -11.46
CA LEU A 79 -24.33 -8.24 -11.73
C LEU A 79 -25.22 -9.38 -12.27
N LEU A 80 -26.35 -9.64 -11.62
CA LEU A 80 -27.30 -10.67 -12.07
C LEU A 80 -27.86 -10.34 -13.46
N LYS A 81 -28.14 -9.06 -13.74
CA LYS A 81 -28.61 -8.63 -15.08
C LYS A 81 -27.53 -8.81 -16.14
N ALA A 82 -26.27 -8.49 -15.84
CA ALA A 82 -25.15 -8.73 -16.75
C ALA A 82 -24.96 -10.22 -17.07
N GLN A 83 -25.12 -11.09 -16.08
CA GLN A 83 -25.09 -12.55 -16.25
C GLN A 83 -26.27 -13.04 -17.13
N GLU A 84 -27.47 -12.53 -16.88
CA GLU A 84 -28.68 -12.87 -17.68
C GLU A 84 -28.49 -12.52 -19.18
N LEU A 85 -27.90 -11.36 -19.46
CA LEU A 85 -27.67 -10.88 -20.82
C LEU A 85 -26.41 -11.49 -21.48
N GLY A 86 -25.59 -12.25 -20.73
CA GLY A 86 -24.33 -12.80 -21.21
C GLY A 86 -23.25 -11.72 -21.50
N VAL A 87 -23.33 -10.56 -20.88
CA VAL A 87 -22.32 -9.52 -21.00
C VAL A 87 -21.02 -9.99 -20.32
N LYS A 88 -19.87 -9.72 -20.94
CA LYS A 88 -18.56 -10.06 -20.35
C LYS A 88 -18.38 -9.36 -19.01
N ILE A 89 -18.16 -10.13 -17.95
CA ILE A 89 -17.90 -9.63 -16.59
C ILE A 89 -16.46 -9.96 -16.23
N VAL A 90 -15.71 -8.97 -15.76
CA VAL A 90 -14.32 -9.11 -15.33
C VAL A 90 -14.07 -8.35 -14.04
N SER A 91 -13.07 -8.78 -13.27
CA SER A 91 -12.51 -7.97 -12.19
C SER A 91 -11.61 -6.87 -12.74
N TYR A 92 -11.32 -5.83 -11.93
CA TYR A 92 -10.43 -4.78 -12.40
C TYR A 92 -9.00 -5.30 -12.71
N PRO A 93 -8.40 -6.25 -11.98
CA PRO A 93 -7.09 -6.77 -12.34
C PRO A 93 -7.10 -7.62 -13.61
N GLU A 94 -8.18 -8.37 -13.89
CA GLU A 94 -8.33 -9.02 -15.19
C GLU A 94 -8.40 -8.02 -16.33
N PHE A 95 -9.14 -6.92 -16.14
CA PHE A 95 -9.23 -5.88 -17.15
C PHE A 95 -7.89 -5.18 -17.37
N LEU A 96 -7.13 -4.89 -16.30
CA LEU A 96 -5.77 -4.34 -16.42
C LEU A 96 -4.83 -5.28 -17.16
N TYR A 97 -4.90 -6.59 -16.91
CA TYR A 97 -4.13 -7.57 -17.67
C TYR A 97 -4.48 -7.52 -19.16
N GLU A 98 -5.76 -7.48 -19.53
CA GLU A 98 -6.20 -7.38 -20.92
C GLU A 98 -5.69 -6.09 -21.60
N GLN A 99 -5.64 -4.97 -20.87
CA GLN A 99 -5.11 -3.69 -21.35
C GLN A 99 -3.57 -3.68 -21.49
N SER A 100 -2.89 -4.62 -20.86
CA SER A 100 -1.43 -4.65 -20.76
C SER A 100 -0.78 -5.94 -21.28
N LYS A 101 -1.55 -6.85 -21.87
CA LYS A 101 -1.02 -8.16 -22.30
C LYS A 101 0.10 -8.07 -23.34
N ASP A 102 0.10 -7.02 -24.15
CA ASP A 102 1.09 -6.76 -25.19
C ASP A 102 2.23 -5.83 -24.68
N LYS A 103 2.23 -5.45 -23.39
CA LYS A 103 3.23 -4.63 -22.74
C LYS A 103 4.14 -5.47 -21.83
N THR A 104 5.29 -4.93 -21.47
CA THR A 104 6.13 -5.46 -20.41
C THR A 104 5.51 -5.10 -19.05
N ARG A 105 4.95 -6.10 -18.36
CA ARG A 105 4.31 -5.94 -17.06
C ARG A 105 5.33 -6.09 -15.95
N VAL A 106 5.51 -5.00 -15.21
CA VAL A 106 6.36 -4.90 -14.02
C VAL A 106 5.43 -4.93 -12.80
N VAL A 107 5.51 -5.98 -11.96
CA VAL A 107 4.58 -6.16 -10.85
C VAL A 107 5.32 -6.17 -9.52
N ILE A 108 4.96 -5.24 -8.64
CA ILE A 108 5.59 -5.05 -7.34
C ILE A 108 4.74 -5.72 -6.26
N GLY A 109 5.14 -6.91 -5.84
CA GLY A 109 4.49 -7.71 -4.79
C GLY A 109 5.16 -7.59 -3.43
N GLY A 110 4.48 -8.08 -2.40
CA GLY A 110 4.97 -8.11 -1.02
C GLY A 110 3.92 -7.66 -0.01
N SER A 111 4.04 -8.09 1.23
CA SER A 111 3.14 -7.69 2.32
C SER A 111 3.33 -6.22 2.71
N HIS A 112 4.49 -5.68 2.44
CA HIS A 112 4.88 -4.30 2.72
C HIS A 112 5.80 -3.76 1.62
N GLY A 113 6.03 -2.44 1.60
CA GLY A 113 6.94 -1.80 0.63
C GLY A 113 6.36 -1.53 -0.76
N LYS A 114 5.32 -2.25 -1.20
CA LYS A 114 4.74 -2.14 -2.56
C LYS A 114 4.57 -0.70 -3.05
N THR A 115 3.79 0.10 -2.34
CA THR A 115 3.51 1.49 -2.71
C THR A 115 4.78 2.35 -2.72
N THR A 116 5.66 2.17 -1.74
CA THR A 116 6.93 2.92 -1.66
C THR A 116 7.84 2.59 -2.84
N ILE A 117 8.01 1.30 -3.15
CA ILE A 117 8.83 0.85 -4.30
C ILE A 117 8.24 1.36 -5.61
N THR A 118 6.93 1.21 -5.80
CA THR A 118 6.23 1.72 -7.00
C THR A 118 6.41 3.23 -7.13
N SER A 119 6.29 3.97 -6.01
CA SER A 119 6.48 5.41 -5.96
C SER A 119 7.91 5.83 -6.32
N MET A 120 8.93 5.11 -5.80
CA MET A 120 10.33 5.31 -6.17
C MET A 120 10.55 5.10 -7.67
N ILE A 121 10.05 3.98 -8.22
CA ILE A 121 10.18 3.67 -9.65
C ILE A 121 9.55 4.77 -10.50
N LEU A 122 8.32 5.20 -10.18
CA LEU A 122 7.64 6.25 -10.93
C LEU A 122 8.33 7.60 -10.79
N HIS A 123 8.89 7.93 -9.62
CA HIS A 123 9.68 9.13 -9.40
C HIS A 123 10.93 9.14 -10.29
N ILE A 124 11.70 8.04 -10.31
CA ILE A 124 12.90 7.89 -11.14
C ILE A 124 12.58 8.02 -12.63
N LEU A 125 11.55 7.32 -13.11
CA LEU A 125 11.14 7.37 -14.51
C LEU A 125 10.69 8.76 -14.93
N ASN A 126 9.90 9.43 -14.06
CA ASN A 126 9.44 10.81 -14.31
C ASN A 126 10.60 11.82 -14.26
N TYR A 127 11.60 11.62 -13.38
CA TYR A 127 12.80 12.49 -13.31
C TYR A 127 13.57 12.48 -14.64
N HIS A 128 13.61 11.34 -15.33
CA HIS A 128 14.26 11.15 -16.62
C HIS A 128 13.31 11.25 -17.83
N ASP A 129 12.14 11.87 -17.67
CA ASP A 129 11.14 12.05 -18.73
C ASP A 129 10.75 10.75 -19.45
N LYS A 130 10.80 9.59 -18.75
CA LYS A 130 10.38 8.29 -19.28
C LYS A 130 8.93 8.01 -18.92
N GLU A 131 8.07 8.05 -19.91
CA GLU A 131 6.65 7.75 -19.75
C GLU A 131 6.41 6.25 -19.58
N VAL A 132 5.47 5.89 -18.72
CA VAL A 132 5.09 4.53 -18.38
C VAL A 132 3.60 4.48 -17.99
N ASP A 133 2.94 3.38 -18.34
CA ASP A 133 1.63 3.07 -17.77
C ASP A 133 1.81 2.60 -16.31
N TYR A 134 0.81 2.86 -15.47
CA TYR A 134 0.88 2.44 -14.08
C TYR A 134 -0.48 2.20 -13.43
N MET A 135 -0.49 1.38 -12.38
CA MET A 135 -1.57 1.29 -11.39
C MET A 135 -0.97 1.22 -9.99
N VAL A 136 -1.34 2.16 -9.14
CA VAL A 136 -0.89 2.28 -7.75
C VAL A 136 -2.09 2.22 -6.81
N GLY A 137 -1.95 1.50 -5.69
CA GLY A 137 -3.03 1.29 -4.72
C GLY A 137 -3.34 2.48 -3.83
N ALA A 138 -2.43 3.45 -3.71
CA ALA A 138 -2.57 4.63 -2.88
C ALA A 138 -2.29 5.91 -3.66
N GLN A 139 -2.83 7.04 -3.20
CA GLN A 139 -2.57 8.34 -3.80
C GLN A 139 -1.08 8.70 -3.68
N LEU A 140 -0.48 9.09 -4.79
CA LEU A 140 0.87 9.66 -4.85
C LEU A 140 0.81 11.16 -5.09
N ASP A 141 1.74 11.89 -4.48
CA ASP A 141 1.88 13.32 -4.69
C ASP A 141 2.44 13.58 -6.10
N GLY A 142 1.91 14.61 -6.75
CA GLY A 142 2.26 14.93 -8.14
C GLY A 142 1.51 14.12 -9.20
N PHE A 143 0.74 13.08 -8.82
CA PHE A 143 -0.05 12.27 -9.75
C PHE A 143 -1.54 12.59 -9.65
N GLU A 144 -2.17 12.91 -10.77
CA GLU A 144 -3.60 13.24 -10.82
C GLU A 144 -4.48 12.02 -10.58
N THR A 145 -4.12 10.90 -11.20
CA THR A 145 -4.82 9.62 -11.08
C THR A 145 -3.85 8.51 -10.69
N MET A 146 -4.36 7.47 -10.06
CA MET A 146 -3.57 6.31 -9.64
C MET A 146 -3.55 5.19 -10.68
N VAL A 147 -4.16 5.44 -11.84
CA VAL A 147 -4.10 4.57 -13.02
C VAL A 147 -3.84 5.45 -14.24
N HIS A 148 -2.85 5.08 -15.03
CA HIS A 148 -2.54 5.67 -16.33
C HIS A 148 -2.41 4.57 -17.37
N LEU A 149 -3.11 4.70 -18.48
CA LEU A 149 -3.15 3.69 -19.55
C LEU A 149 -3.09 4.38 -20.92
N THR A 150 -2.12 4.01 -21.71
CA THR A 150 -1.92 4.50 -23.08
C THR A 150 -1.87 3.35 -24.09
N GLU A 151 -1.76 3.64 -25.35
CA GLU A 151 -1.42 2.64 -26.38
C GLU A 151 0.09 2.63 -26.64
N GLU A 152 0.77 3.76 -26.38
CA GLU A 152 2.14 4.05 -26.81
C GLU A 152 3.20 3.46 -25.89
N ASN A 153 2.94 3.40 -24.58
CA ASN A 153 3.91 2.98 -23.59
C ASN A 153 4.18 1.46 -23.66
N ASP A 154 5.44 1.08 -23.70
CA ASP A 154 5.88 -0.32 -23.74
C ASP A 154 5.82 -1.02 -22.38
N PHE A 155 5.92 -0.25 -21.28
CA PHE A 155 5.91 -0.75 -19.91
C PHE A 155 4.64 -0.36 -19.16
N ILE A 156 4.23 -1.23 -18.26
CA ILE A 156 3.26 -0.92 -17.22
C ILE A 156 3.78 -1.37 -15.86
N VAL A 157 3.76 -0.45 -14.87
CA VAL A 157 4.11 -0.75 -13.47
C VAL A 157 2.83 -0.95 -12.67
N LEU A 158 2.66 -2.13 -12.10
CA LEU A 158 1.48 -2.55 -11.35
C LEU A 158 1.82 -2.82 -9.89
N GLU A 159 1.13 -2.18 -8.96
CA GLU A 159 1.19 -2.58 -7.56
C GLU A 159 0.45 -3.91 -7.38
N GLY A 160 1.21 -4.94 -7.04
CA GLY A 160 0.75 -6.33 -6.91
C GLY A 160 0.13 -6.59 -5.55
N ASP A 161 -1.17 -6.28 -5.42
CA ASP A 161 -1.92 -6.50 -4.19
C ASP A 161 -2.28 -7.99 -4.04
N GLU A 162 -1.97 -8.55 -2.87
CA GLU A 162 -2.27 -9.93 -2.49
C GLU A 162 -3.72 -10.16 -2.06
N TYR A 163 -4.53 -9.10 -1.96
CA TYR A 163 -5.95 -9.24 -1.62
C TYR A 163 -6.80 -9.69 -2.81
N LEU A 164 -8.01 -10.19 -2.53
CA LEU A 164 -8.92 -10.79 -3.51
C LEU A 164 -9.30 -9.83 -4.66
N SER A 165 -9.54 -10.40 -5.84
CA SER A 165 -9.82 -9.67 -7.09
C SER A 165 -11.24 -9.13 -7.17
N SER A 166 -12.24 -9.96 -6.86
CA SER A 166 -13.66 -9.58 -6.86
C SER A 166 -14.48 -10.54 -5.97
N PRO A 167 -15.75 -10.23 -5.70
CA PRO A 167 -16.64 -11.14 -4.97
C PRO A 167 -16.84 -12.51 -5.63
N THR A 168 -16.67 -12.58 -6.94
CA THR A 168 -16.84 -13.78 -7.76
C THR A 168 -15.53 -14.46 -8.15
N ASP A 169 -14.40 -13.77 -7.99
CA ASP A 169 -13.06 -14.28 -8.22
C ASP A 169 -12.19 -14.07 -6.97
N LEU A 170 -12.00 -15.15 -6.22
CA LEU A 170 -11.25 -15.13 -4.96
C LEU A 170 -9.74 -15.27 -5.14
N ARG A 171 -9.23 -15.26 -6.38
CA ARG A 171 -7.78 -15.21 -6.61
C ARG A 171 -7.23 -13.85 -6.17
N PRO A 172 -6.07 -13.80 -5.53
CA PRO A 172 -5.33 -12.56 -5.33
C PRO A 172 -5.10 -11.78 -6.63
N LYS A 173 -5.16 -10.46 -6.56
CA LYS A 173 -5.05 -9.59 -7.74
C LYS A 173 -3.75 -9.83 -8.51
N PHE A 174 -2.62 -9.95 -7.80
CA PHE A 174 -1.31 -10.12 -8.43
C PHE A 174 -1.14 -11.43 -9.23
N HIS A 175 -1.95 -12.48 -8.97
CA HIS A 175 -1.95 -13.70 -9.76
C HIS A 175 -2.42 -13.49 -11.21
N LEU A 176 -3.21 -12.44 -11.43
CA LEU A 176 -3.84 -12.19 -12.74
C LEU A 176 -2.92 -11.42 -13.69
N TYR A 177 -1.87 -10.77 -13.18
CA TYR A 177 -1.02 -9.88 -13.98
C TYR A 177 0.02 -10.58 -14.85
N LYS A 178 0.39 -11.83 -14.56
CA LYS A 178 1.39 -12.63 -15.31
C LYS A 178 2.65 -11.81 -15.61
N PRO A 179 3.48 -11.49 -14.62
CA PRO A 179 4.59 -10.55 -14.78
C PRO A 179 5.66 -10.98 -15.78
N ASN A 180 6.21 -10.00 -16.52
CA ASN A 180 7.48 -10.12 -17.22
C ASN A 180 8.64 -9.86 -16.25
N ILE A 181 8.48 -8.84 -15.42
CA ILE A 181 9.39 -8.46 -14.34
C ILE A 181 8.57 -8.40 -13.06
N ALA A 182 9.02 -9.05 -12.00
CA ALA A 182 8.36 -9.03 -10.72
C ALA A 182 9.33 -8.67 -9.59
N LEU A 183 8.78 -8.13 -8.50
CA LEU A 183 9.51 -7.95 -7.26
C LEU A 183 8.70 -8.49 -6.09
N ILE A 184 9.36 -9.14 -5.12
CA ILE A 184 8.78 -9.49 -3.81
C ILE A 184 9.63 -8.83 -2.72
N SER A 185 9.05 -7.84 -2.02
CA SER A 185 9.74 -7.05 -1.02
C SER A 185 9.82 -7.70 0.37
N GLY A 186 8.86 -8.57 0.69
CA GLY A 186 8.79 -9.25 1.98
C GLY A 186 7.47 -10.00 2.16
N ILE A 187 7.46 -11.01 3.04
CA ILE A 187 6.29 -11.81 3.36
C ILE A 187 6.07 -11.83 4.87
N ALA A 188 5.09 -11.05 5.33
CA ALA A 188 4.65 -11.02 6.72
C ALA A 188 3.13 -11.20 6.75
N TRP A 189 2.63 -12.03 7.65
CA TRP A 189 1.21 -12.40 7.68
C TRP A 189 0.30 -11.19 7.84
N ASP A 190 -0.63 -11.04 6.91
CA ASP A 190 -1.67 -10.01 6.91
C ASP A 190 -2.98 -10.60 6.35
N HIS A 191 -4.08 -9.83 6.37
CA HIS A 191 -5.37 -10.23 5.79
C HIS A 191 -5.92 -11.57 6.32
N ILE A 192 -5.89 -11.77 7.65
CA ILE A 192 -6.31 -13.03 8.30
C ILE A 192 -7.77 -13.42 8.02
N ASN A 193 -8.61 -12.44 7.67
CA ASN A 193 -10.00 -12.67 7.24
C ASN A 193 -10.10 -13.41 5.89
N VAL A 194 -9.03 -13.42 5.10
CA VAL A 194 -8.94 -14.08 3.79
C VAL A 194 -7.97 -15.25 3.83
N PHE A 195 -6.85 -15.09 4.51
CA PHE A 195 -5.78 -16.07 4.66
C PHE A 195 -5.65 -16.47 6.13
N PRO A 196 -6.42 -17.47 6.59
CA PRO A 196 -6.54 -17.80 8.01
C PRO A 196 -5.28 -18.42 8.62
N THR A 197 -4.30 -18.82 7.79
CA THR A 197 -3.00 -19.33 8.24
C THR A 197 -1.87 -18.66 7.48
N PHE A 198 -0.72 -18.55 8.11
CA PHE A 198 0.47 -18.00 7.46
C PHE A 198 0.92 -18.85 6.26
N GLU A 199 0.78 -20.16 6.34
CA GLU A 199 1.11 -21.08 5.23
C GLU A 199 0.21 -20.81 4.00
N ASN A 200 -1.09 -20.61 4.23
CA ASN A 200 -2.02 -20.24 3.15
C ASN A 200 -1.65 -18.87 2.53
N TYR A 201 -1.18 -17.94 3.35
CA TYR A 201 -0.70 -16.63 2.88
C TYR A 201 0.58 -16.76 2.05
N LYS A 202 1.58 -17.53 2.51
CA LYS A 202 2.83 -17.80 1.78
C LYS A 202 2.57 -18.47 0.42
N GLU A 203 1.62 -19.40 0.36
CA GLU A 203 1.27 -20.08 -0.89
C GLU A 203 0.82 -19.09 -1.99
N GLN A 204 0.23 -17.94 -1.63
CA GLN A 204 -0.15 -16.94 -2.62
C GLN A 204 1.07 -16.33 -3.35
N PHE A 205 2.18 -16.14 -2.65
CA PHE A 205 3.44 -15.64 -3.23
C PHE A 205 4.14 -16.70 -4.09
N LYS A 206 4.02 -17.98 -3.72
CA LYS A 206 4.49 -19.07 -4.57
C LYS A 206 3.71 -19.12 -5.89
N ILE A 207 2.37 -19.08 -5.83
CA ILE A 207 1.52 -19.02 -7.03
C ILE A 207 1.85 -17.77 -7.87
N PHE A 208 2.12 -16.62 -7.24
CA PHE A 208 2.53 -15.41 -7.93
C PHE A 208 3.86 -15.63 -8.70
N THR A 209 4.87 -16.21 -8.05
CA THR A 209 6.15 -16.55 -8.68
C THR A 209 5.96 -17.51 -9.86
N ASP A 210 5.11 -18.53 -9.70
CA ASP A 210 4.83 -19.53 -10.74
C ASP A 210 3.96 -18.96 -11.88
N SER A 211 3.25 -17.84 -11.65
CA SER A 211 2.43 -17.16 -12.66
C SER A 211 3.22 -16.28 -13.63
N MET A 212 4.50 -16.05 -13.37
CA MET A 212 5.37 -15.26 -14.25
C MET A 212 5.54 -15.92 -15.61
N ILE A 213 5.76 -15.10 -16.63
CA ILE A 213 6.07 -15.63 -17.96
C ILE A 213 7.45 -16.29 -18.00
N ASN A 214 7.60 -17.28 -18.86
CA ASN A 214 8.90 -17.92 -19.10
C ASN A 214 9.95 -16.88 -19.57
N GLY A 215 11.14 -16.93 -18.98
CA GLY A 215 12.23 -15.98 -19.28
C GLY A 215 12.11 -14.66 -18.53
N GLY A 216 11.07 -14.48 -17.68
CA GLY A 216 10.89 -13.30 -16.85
C GLY A 216 11.98 -13.11 -15.81
N SER A 217 11.99 -11.94 -15.17
CA SER A 217 12.95 -11.54 -14.13
C SER A 217 12.25 -11.34 -12.79
N MET A 218 12.66 -12.11 -11.75
CA MET A 218 12.20 -11.96 -10.37
C MET A 218 13.27 -11.28 -9.53
N VAL A 219 12.99 -10.07 -9.08
CA VAL A 219 13.78 -9.33 -8.09
C VAL A 219 13.23 -9.64 -6.70
N TYR A 220 14.05 -9.99 -5.73
CA TYR A 220 13.53 -10.40 -4.44
C TYR A 220 14.47 -10.05 -3.28
N ASN A 221 13.86 -9.71 -2.15
CA ASN A 221 14.59 -9.42 -0.91
C ASN A 221 15.13 -10.72 -0.31
N SER A 222 16.44 -10.95 -0.41
CA SER A 222 17.10 -12.15 0.11
C SER A 222 17.25 -12.16 1.65
N GLU A 223 17.13 -11.00 2.31
CA GLU A 223 17.12 -10.92 3.77
C GLU A 223 15.78 -11.38 4.40
N ASP A 224 14.69 -11.45 3.62
CA ASP A 224 13.45 -12.09 4.05
C ASP A 224 13.50 -13.59 3.72
N ARG A 225 13.63 -14.41 4.78
CA ARG A 225 13.76 -15.87 4.63
C ARG A 225 12.59 -16.51 3.88
N ASN A 226 11.35 -16.06 4.10
CA ASN A 226 10.17 -16.61 3.43
C ASN A 226 10.19 -16.28 1.92
N VAL A 227 10.62 -15.08 1.57
CA VAL A 227 10.78 -14.67 0.17
C VAL A 227 11.86 -15.49 -0.50
N ALA A 228 13.06 -15.58 0.10
CA ALA A 228 14.17 -16.35 -0.42
C ALA A 228 13.80 -17.82 -0.65
N GLU A 229 13.16 -18.46 0.34
CA GLU A 229 12.71 -19.85 0.25
C GLU A 229 11.74 -20.07 -0.94
N ILE A 230 10.74 -19.22 -1.08
CA ILE A 230 9.73 -19.32 -2.16
C ILE A 230 10.36 -19.11 -3.52
N VAL A 231 11.17 -18.07 -3.68
CA VAL A 231 11.75 -17.73 -4.99
C VAL A 231 12.80 -18.77 -5.40
N GLU A 232 13.69 -19.16 -4.48
CA GLU A 232 14.75 -20.13 -4.80
C GLU A 232 14.21 -21.51 -5.09
N SER A 233 13.13 -21.96 -4.42
CA SER A 233 12.52 -23.26 -4.64
C SER A 233 11.60 -23.32 -5.88
N SER A 234 11.29 -22.17 -6.50
CA SER A 234 10.44 -22.16 -7.70
C SER A 234 11.15 -22.82 -8.90
N GLU A 235 10.42 -23.75 -9.55
CA GLU A 235 10.84 -24.44 -10.78
C GLU A 235 10.48 -23.66 -12.05
N ASN A 236 9.86 -22.48 -11.92
CA ASN A 236 9.55 -21.63 -13.07
C ASN A 236 10.83 -21.16 -13.77
N HIS A 237 10.84 -21.19 -15.10
CA HIS A 237 11.99 -20.75 -15.91
C HIS A 237 12.13 -19.23 -15.94
N ILE A 238 12.54 -18.65 -14.81
CA ILE A 238 12.76 -17.22 -14.61
C ILE A 238 14.21 -16.94 -14.17
N LYS A 239 14.67 -15.72 -14.38
CA LYS A 239 15.93 -15.22 -13.83
C LYS A 239 15.66 -14.67 -12.43
N LYS A 240 16.51 -14.98 -11.46
CA LYS A 240 16.36 -14.63 -10.06
C LYS A 240 17.44 -13.62 -9.67
N TYR A 241 17.04 -12.47 -9.13
CA TYR A 241 17.91 -11.34 -8.79
C TYR A 241 17.71 -11.01 -7.30
N PRO A 242 18.56 -11.56 -6.40
CA PRO A 242 18.50 -11.23 -4.99
C PRO A 242 18.98 -9.79 -4.75
N TYR A 243 18.37 -9.11 -3.80
CA TYR A 243 18.87 -7.86 -3.25
C TYR A 243 18.84 -7.87 -1.73
N GLU A 244 19.70 -7.05 -1.13
CA GLU A 244 19.86 -6.87 0.30
C GLU A 244 19.81 -5.39 0.65
N THR A 245 19.84 -5.09 1.95
CA THR A 245 19.98 -3.72 2.43
C THR A 245 21.32 -3.15 1.96
N PRO A 246 21.35 -2.02 1.25
CA PRO A 246 22.61 -1.43 0.81
C PRO A 246 23.40 -0.88 1.98
N ASN A 247 24.72 -0.74 1.80
CA ASN A 247 25.60 -0.11 2.76
C ASN A 247 25.18 1.33 3.02
N HIS A 248 25.08 1.71 4.28
CA HIS A 248 24.61 3.04 4.68
C HIS A 248 25.10 3.38 6.09
N PHE A 249 25.09 4.67 6.40
CA PHE A 249 25.28 5.16 7.76
C PHE A 249 24.35 6.36 8.05
N ILE A 250 24.24 6.69 9.33
CA ILE A 250 23.45 7.85 9.78
C ILE A 250 24.41 8.82 10.44
N ASP A 251 24.48 10.04 9.92
CA ASP A 251 25.23 11.14 10.51
C ASP A 251 24.33 12.36 10.68
N ASN A 252 24.33 12.92 11.90
CA ASN A 252 23.55 14.12 12.26
C ASN A 252 22.06 14.07 11.85
N GLY A 253 21.41 12.86 11.90
CA GLY A 253 20.02 12.67 11.54
C GLY A 253 19.76 12.62 10.03
N ILE A 254 20.79 12.47 9.21
CA ILE A 254 20.71 12.22 7.78
C ILE A 254 21.20 10.81 7.51
N THR A 255 20.44 10.06 6.71
CA THR A 255 20.87 8.74 6.22
C THR A 255 21.67 8.92 4.93
N TYR A 256 22.88 8.36 4.88
CA TYR A 256 23.74 8.35 3.71
C TYR A 256 23.84 6.95 3.13
N LEU A 257 23.64 6.83 1.83
CA LEU A 257 23.91 5.62 1.06
C LEU A 257 25.37 5.64 0.61
N GLU A 258 26.12 4.57 0.90
CA GLU A 258 27.48 4.40 0.39
C GLU A 258 27.41 3.92 -1.06
N THR A 259 27.93 4.71 -1.99
CA THR A 259 28.00 4.38 -3.43
C THR A 259 29.46 4.40 -3.91
N GLU A 260 29.72 3.87 -5.10
CA GLU A 260 31.07 3.90 -5.69
C GLU A 260 31.56 5.34 -5.96
N GLU A 261 30.65 6.28 -6.17
CA GLU A 261 30.96 7.69 -6.40
C GLU A 261 31.03 8.54 -5.15
N GLY A 262 30.70 7.96 -3.98
CA GLY A 262 30.70 8.64 -2.69
C GLY A 262 29.41 8.49 -1.90
N ASP A 263 29.30 9.22 -0.81
CA ASP A 263 28.17 9.13 0.12
C ASP A 263 27.01 9.98 -0.36
N LEU A 264 25.87 9.34 -0.67
CA LEU A 264 24.66 9.99 -1.15
C LEU A 264 23.70 10.28 0.01
N PRO A 265 23.43 11.56 0.35
CA PRO A 265 22.42 11.87 1.36
C PRO A 265 21.02 11.57 0.85
N LEU A 266 20.19 10.94 1.69
CA LEU A 266 18.82 10.56 1.38
C LEU A 266 17.83 11.35 2.25
N GLU A 267 16.68 11.71 1.68
CA GLU A 267 15.56 12.24 2.44
C GLU A 267 14.74 11.17 3.15
N ILE A 268 14.86 9.92 2.72
CA ILE A 268 14.25 8.75 3.35
C ILE A 268 15.21 8.07 4.31
N PHE A 269 14.69 7.35 5.27
CA PHE A 269 15.48 6.64 6.28
C PHE A 269 14.84 5.31 6.71
N GLY A 270 15.62 4.53 7.45
CA GLY A 270 15.23 3.25 8.00
C GLY A 270 15.49 2.08 7.06
N LYS A 271 15.93 0.96 7.65
CA LYS A 271 16.32 -0.26 6.92
C LYS A 271 15.29 -0.69 5.87
N HIS A 272 14.00 -0.66 6.21
CA HIS A 272 12.93 -1.07 5.30
C HIS A 272 12.82 -0.15 4.06
N ASN A 273 13.08 1.16 4.19
CA ASN A 273 13.10 2.08 3.05
C ASN A 273 14.36 1.90 2.20
N LEU A 274 15.49 1.56 2.81
CA LEU A 274 16.72 1.24 2.07
C LEU A 274 16.59 -0.08 1.30
N GLN A 275 15.90 -1.08 1.86
CA GLN A 275 15.52 -2.30 1.13
C GLN A 275 14.58 -1.99 -0.04
N ASN A 276 13.59 -1.12 0.16
CA ASN A 276 12.70 -0.67 -0.90
C ASN A 276 13.47 0.04 -2.02
N LEU A 277 14.45 0.90 -1.66
CA LEU A 277 15.33 1.57 -2.60
C LEU A 277 16.15 0.58 -3.43
N ALA A 278 16.76 -0.42 -2.79
CA ALA A 278 17.54 -1.45 -3.48
C ALA A 278 16.67 -2.25 -4.47
N GLY A 279 15.46 -2.63 -4.06
CA GLY A 279 14.49 -3.28 -4.94
C GLY A 279 14.07 -2.39 -6.11
N ALA A 280 13.78 -1.10 -5.85
CA ALA A 280 13.44 -0.13 -6.90
C ALA A 280 14.59 0.06 -7.89
N LYS A 281 15.86 0.11 -7.43
CA LYS A 281 17.05 0.19 -8.28
C LYS A 281 17.09 -0.96 -9.28
N TRP A 282 16.96 -2.20 -8.82
CA TRP A 282 16.94 -3.37 -9.70
C TRP A 282 15.82 -3.30 -10.75
N ILE A 283 14.62 -2.88 -10.36
CA ILE A 283 13.50 -2.72 -11.30
C ILE A 283 13.80 -1.63 -12.33
N CYS A 284 14.28 -0.46 -11.89
CA CYS A 284 14.64 0.63 -12.79
C CYS A 284 15.72 0.22 -13.79
N GLN A 285 16.75 -0.55 -13.36
CA GLN A 285 17.76 -1.10 -14.26
C GLN A 285 17.16 -2.04 -15.33
N HIS A 286 16.19 -2.90 -14.96
CA HIS A 286 15.46 -3.73 -15.93
C HIS A 286 14.57 -2.91 -16.88
N MET A 287 14.24 -1.67 -16.54
CA MET A 287 13.49 -0.72 -17.37
C MET A 287 14.41 0.26 -18.14
N GLY A 288 15.73 0.06 -18.09
CA GLY A 288 16.70 0.83 -18.86
C GLY A 288 17.10 2.16 -18.23
N ILE A 289 17.07 2.27 -16.91
CA ILE A 289 17.74 3.30 -16.12
C ILE A 289 19.06 2.71 -15.62
N ASP A 290 20.17 3.36 -15.86
CA ASP A 290 21.43 2.91 -15.29
C ASP A 290 21.59 3.31 -13.80
N GLU A 291 22.68 2.91 -13.19
CA GLU A 291 22.88 3.07 -11.75
C GLU A 291 23.09 4.53 -11.37
N ASP A 292 23.84 5.28 -12.18
CA ASP A 292 24.15 6.68 -11.93
C ASP A 292 22.90 7.55 -12.07
N ASP A 293 22.12 7.35 -13.14
CA ASP A 293 20.82 7.98 -13.35
C ASP A 293 19.85 7.66 -12.18
N PHE A 294 19.89 6.43 -11.67
CA PHE A 294 19.07 6.06 -10.51
C PHE A 294 19.47 6.86 -9.27
N TYR A 295 20.77 6.96 -8.99
CA TYR A 295 21.24 7.68 -7.79
C TYR A 295 21.02 9.18 -7.89
N GLU A 296 21.15 9.78 -9.07
CA GLU A 296 20.83 11.19 -9.29
C GLU A 296 19.36 11.47 -8.94
N ALA A 297 18.44 10.66 -9.45
CA ALA A 297 17.01 10.90 -9.24
C ALA A 297 16.55 10.57 -7.81
N ILE A 298 17.04 9.46 -7.21
CA ILE A 298 16.56 9.01 -5.88
C ILE A 298 16.95 9.98 -4.76
N ALA A 299 18.01 10.77 -4.92
CA ALA A 299 18.42 11.79 -3.96
C ALA A 299 17.30 12.80 -3.62
N SER A 300 16.43 13.06 -4.59
CA SER A 300 15.30 13.99 -4.44
C SER A 300 13.98 13.31 -3.99
N PHE A 301 13.99 11.99 -3.75
CA PHE A 301 12.79 11.27 -3.34
C PHE A 301 12.51 11.45 -1.85
N SER A 302 11.50 12.22 -1.50
CA SER A 302 11.14 12.55 -0.11
C SER A 302 10.19 11.55 0.56
N GLY A 303 9.87 10.44 -0.10
CA GLY A 303 8.96 9.41 0.41
C GLY A 303 7.62 9.34 -0.33
N ALA A 304 6.87 8.29 -0.07
CA ALA A 304 5.49 8.15 -0.53
C ALA A 304 4.54 8.74 0.51
N SER A 305 3.45 9.35 0.08
CA SER A 305 2.42 9.94 0.97
C SER A 305 1.99 8.96 2.06
N LYS A 306 1.91 9.42 3.29
CA LYS A 306 1.61 8.63 4.49
C LYS A 306 2.58 7.46 4.76
N ARG A 307 3.85 7.56 4.32
CA ARG A 307 4.90 6.56 4.58
C ARG A 307 6.09 7.25 5.21
N LEU A 308 6.19 7.23 6.55
CA LEU A 308 7.13 8.02 7.35
C LEU A 308 7.15 9.51 6.95
N GLU A 309 5.96 10.02 6.62
CA GLU A 309 5.75 11.41 6.23
C GLU A 309 6.10 12.35 7.37
N LYS A 310 6.99 13.30 7.11
CA LYS A 310 7.33 14.35 8.07
C LYS A 310 6.23 15.39 8.12
N ILE A 311 5.48 15.42 9.23
CA ILE A 311 4.39 16.37 9.45
C ILE A 311 4.93 17.74 9.84
N SER A 312 5.92 17.78 10.75
CA SER A 312 6.59 19.00 11.20
C SER A 312 7.95 18.64 11.82
N GLU A 313 8.92 19.55 11.72
CA GLU A 313 10.23 19.37 12.35
C GLU A 313 10.84 20.74 12.71
N ASN A 314 11.52 20.77 13.85
CA ASN A 314 12.43 21.84 14.24
C ASN A 314 13.76 21.24 14.78
N SER A 315 14.64 22.04 15.33
CA SER A 315 15.96 21.59 15.81
C SER A 315 15.88 20.50 16.91
N GLU A 316 14.81 20.44 17.69
CA GLU A 316 14.68 19.54 18.85
C GLU A 316 13.61 18.46 18.63
N THR A 317 12.61 18.69 17.80
CA THR A 317 11.42 17.84 17.70
C THR A 317 11.10 17.48 16.27
N VAL A 318 10.63 16.24 16.06
CA VAL A 318 10.04 15.80 14.78
C VAL A 318 8.71 15.11 15.04
N ILE A 319 7.73 15.38 14.18
CA ILE A 319 6.44 14.69 14.15
C ILE A 319 6.32 13.96 12.82
N LEU A 320 6.14 12.65 12.91
CA LEU A 320 6.06 11.75 11.77
C LEU A 320 4.70 11.06 11.73
N LYS A 321 4.24 10.75 10.53
CA LYS A 321 3.04 9.97 10.28
C LYS A 321 3.36 8.79 9.39
N ASP A 322 2.84 7.62 9.74
CA ASP A 322 3.02 6.41 8.94
C ASP A 322 1.71 5.63 8.81
N PHE A 323 1.56 4.95 7.70
CA PHE A 323 0.45 4.01 7.46
C PHE A 323 0.72 2.62 8.07
N ALA A 324 1.80 2.42 8.80
CA ALA A 324 2.10 1.19 9.50
C ALA A 324 0.95 0.82 10.46
N HIS A 325 0.42 -0.40 10.31
CA HIS A 325 -0.72 -0.89 11.08
C HIS A 325 -0.64 -2.40 11.34
N SER A 326 0.20 -3.15 10.63
CA SER A 326 0.48 -4.57 10.91
C SER A 326 1.76 -4.72 11.74
N PRO A 327 1.93 -5.81 12.48
CA PRO A 327 3.03 -5.99 13.43
C PRO A 327 4.42 -5.71 12.86
N SER A 328 4.73 -6.30 11.71
CA SER A 328 6.03 -6.12 11.05
C SER A 328 6.30 -4.68 10.62
N LYS A 329 5.27 -3.99 10.08
CA LYS A 329 5.37 -2.58 9.68
C LYS A 329 5.58 -1.67 10.89
N VAL A 330 4.82 -1.89 11.97
CA VAL A 330 4.94 -1.13 13.24
C VAL A 330 6.34 -1.29 13.82
N SER A 331 6.86 -2.52 13.90
CA SER A 331 8.22 -2.79 14.38
C SER A 331 9.27 -2.09 13.51
N ALA A 332 9.15 -2.18 12.17
CA ALA A 332 10.10 -1.56 11.26
C ALA A 332 10.12 -0.03 11.38
N THR A 333 8.93 0.60 11.43
CA THR A 333 8.80 2.06 11.60
C THR A 333 9.33 2.53 12.95
N THR A 334 8.97 1.85 14.04
CA THR A 334 9.43 2.22 15.39
C THR A 334 10.96 2.14 15.50
N LYS A 335 11.59 1.07 14.99
CA LYS A 335 13.05 0.91 14.94
C LYS A 335 13.70 1.99 14.08
N ALA A 336 13.17 2.25 12.88
CA ALA A 336 13.72 3.25 11.98
C ALA A 336 13.75 4.64 12.62
N VAL A 337 12.67 5.06 13.29
CA VAL A 337 12.60 6.36 13.96
C VAL A 337 13.56 6.41 15.17
N SER A 338 13.65 5.34 15.95
CA SER A 338 14.60 5.23 17.07
C SER A 338 16.07 5.33 16.60
N GLU A 339 16.41 4.68 15.50
CA GLU A 339 17.77 4.70 14.93
C GLU A 339 18.11 6.06 14.30
N GLN A 340 17.15 6.70 13.64
CA GLN A 340 17.34 8.01 12.98
C GLN A 340 17.49 9.15 13.98
N TYR A 341 16.73 9.13 15.08
CA TYR A 341 16.66 10.19 16.06
C TYR A 341 17.15 9.74 17.45
N LYS A 342 18.34 9.11 17.52
CA LYS A 342 18.93 8.51 18.74
C LYS A 342 18.99 9.43 19.95
N ASN A 343 19.06 10.74 19.75
CA ASN A 343 19.17 11.73 20.81
C ASN A 343 17.83 12.33 21.23
N ARG A 344 16.71 11.80 20.71
CA ARG A 344 15.35 12.26 21.01
C ARG A 344 14.57 11.16 21.72
N THR A 345 13.69 11.51 22.63
CA THR A 345 12.73 10.59 23.24
C THR A 345 11.73 10.14 22.17
N LEU A 346 11.63 8.85 21.90
CA LEU A 346 10.67 8.31 20.95
C LEU A 346 9.31 8.03 21.60
N ILE A 347 8.30 8.78 21.18
CA ILE A 347 6.89 8.50 21.48
C ILE A 347 6.26 7.83 20.26
N ALA A 348 5.90 6.56 20.38
CA ALA A 348 5.27 5.80 19.29
C ALA A 348 3.79 5.56 19.60
N CYS A 349 2.91 6.08 18.75
CA CYS A 349 1.47 5.93 18.84
C CYS A 349 0.96 5.03 17.72
N LEU A 350 0.30 3.93 18.07
CA LEU A 350 -0.33 3.00 17.15
C LEU A 350 -1.85 3.04 17.28
N GLU A 351 -2.57 3.20 16.16
CA GLU A 351 -4.02 2.96 16.11
C GLU A 351 -4.30 1.54 15.61
N LEU A 352 -4.95 0.72 16.44
CA LEU A 352 -5.52 -0.56 16.00
C LEU A 352 -6.85 -0.27 15.30
N HIS A 353 -6.88 -0.39 13.96
CA HIS A 353 -8.02 0.01 13.15
C HIS A 353 -8.45 -1.05 12.13
N THR A 354 -7.55 -1.90 11.67
CA THR A 354 -7.85 -2.95 10.68
C THR A 354 -8.60 -4.13 11.29
N TYR A 355 -9.17 -4.99 10.46
CA TYR A 355 -9.80 -6.23 10.94
C TYR A 355 -8.80 -7.09 11.71
N SER A 356 -7.60 -7.31 11.15
CA SER A 356 -6.55 -8.13 11.79
C SER A 356 -6.11 -7.51 13.12
N SER A 357 -5.84 -6.20 13.17
CA SER A 357 -5.36 -5.54 14.39
C SER A 357 -6.38 -5.46 15.53
N LEU A 358 -7.67 -5.65 15.24
CA LEU A 358 -8.75 -5.70 16.22
C LEU A 358 -9.20 -7.14 16.54
N ASN A 359 -8.60 -8.16 15.94
CA ASN A 359 -8.87 -9.56 16.21
C ASN A 359 -8.02 -10.04 17.40
N ALA A 360 -8.67 -10.56 18.44
CA ALA A 360 -7.99 -10.98 19.68
C ALA A 360 -6.93 -12.07 19.47
N GLU A 361 -7.14 -13.00 18.55
CA GLU A 361 -6.20 -14.08 18.24
C GLU A 361 -4.94 -13.57 17.54
N PHE A 362 -5.07 -12.51 16.73
CA PHE A 362 -3.96 -11.92 15.99
C PHE A 362 -3.13 -10.92 16.81
N LEU A 363 -3.67 -10.42 17.92
CA LEU A 363 -2.99 -9.41 18.75
C LEU A 363 -1.61 -9.86 19.25
N SER A 364 -1.41 -11.17 19.49
CA SER A 364 -0.12 -11.71 19.94
C SER A 364 1.03 -11.46 18.96
N GLU A 365 0.73 -11.26 17.66
CA GLU A 365 1.71 -10.93 16.63
C GLU A 365 2.36 -9.54 16.85
N TYR A 366 1.74 -8.65 17.66
CA TYR A 366 2.31 -7.35 18.03
C TYR A 366 3.36 -7.41 19.13
N HIS A 367 3.68 -8.59 19.65
CA HIS A 367 4.75 -8.75 20.65
C HIS A 367 6.06 -8.12 20.14
N GLY A 368 6.62 -7.21 20.93
CA GLY A 368 7.86 -6.51 20.60
C GLY A 368 7.75 -5.42 19.53
N ALA A 369 6.59 -5.20 18.93
CA ALA A 369 6.46 -4.25 17.82
C ALA A 369 6.74 -2.78 18.21
N LEU A 370 6.57 -2.44 19.48
CA LEU A 370 6.81 -1.09 20.02
C LEU A 370 8.03 -1.03 20.98
N ASP A 371 8.88 -2.07 21.06
CA ASP A 371 9.98 -2.15 22.04
C ASP A 371 11.02 -1.05 21.86
N ALA A 372 11.25 -0.58 20.65
CA ALA A 372 12.20 0.49 20.37
C ALA A 372 11.70 1.89 20.79
N ALA A 373 10.45 2.03 21.25
CA ALA A 373 9.90 3.29 21.73
C ALA A 373 10.16 3.51 23.23
N ASP A 374 10.58 4.73 23.62
CA ASP A 374 10.68 5.12 25.03
C ASP A 374 9.29 5.23 25.68
N LYS A 375 8.30 5.71 24.92
CA LYS A 375 6.89 5.76 25.33
C LYS A 375 6.02 5.13 24.26
N ALA A 376 5.36 4.03 24.60
CA ALA A 376 4.46 3.31 23.70
C ALA A 376 3.00 3.62 24.02
N VAL A 377 2.23 3.93 22.99
CA VAL A 377 0.82 4.31 23.09
C VAL A 377 0.00 3.52 22.07
N VAL A 378 -1.08 2.92 22.50
CA VAL A 378 -2.06 2.26 21.65
C VAL A 378 -3.42 2.95 21.78
N PHE A 379 -4.00 3.28 20.66
CA PHE A 379 -5.38 3.75 20.57
C PHE A 379 -6.24 2.76 19.78
N TYR A 380 -7.46 2.51 20.22
CA TYR A 380 -8.46 1.83 19.42
C TYR A 380 -9.87 2.32 19.78
N SER A 381 -10.79 2.28 18.81
CA SER A 381 -12.17 2.64 19.02
C SER A 381 -13.02 1.38 19.23
N PRO A 382 -13.73 1.21 20.37
CA PRO A 382 -14.70 0.12 20.55
C PRO A 382 -15.78 0.10 19.45
N HIS A 383 -16.19 1.26 18.97
CA HIS A 383 -17.14 1.39 17.86
C HIS A 383 -16.59 0.80 16.54
N ALA A 384 -15.29 0.93 16.28
CA ALA A 384 -14.67 0.30 15.11
C ALA A 384 -14.70 -1.24 15.21
N VAL A 385 -14.60 -1.80 16.42
CA VAL A 385 -14.74 -3.25 16.68
C VAL A 385 -16.16 -3.71 16.35
N GLU A 386 -17.18 -2.95 16.81
CA GLU A 386 -18.59 -3.23 16.54
C GLU A 386 -18.94 -3.21 15.05
N ILE A 387 -18.48 -2.18 14.31
CA ILE A 387 -18.70 -2.09 12.86
C ILE A 387 -18.13 -3.31 12.12
N LYS A 388 -16.99 -3.84 12.58
CA LYS A 388 -16.35 -5.02 12.00
C LYS A 388 -16.92 -6.35 12.47
N GLN A 389 -17.93 -6.31 13.36
CA GLN A 389 -18.59 -7.49 13.95
C GLN A 389 -17.58 -8.43 14.65
N LEU A 390 -16.57 -7.86 15.31
CA LEU A 390 -15.58 -8.57 16.10
C LEU A 390 -15.97 -8.57 17.59
N GLU A 391 -15.42 -9.52 18.33
CA GLU A 391 -15.51 -9.51 19.80
C GLU A 391 -14.74 -8.33 20.37
N GLN A 392 -15.29 -7.72 21.42
CA GLN A 392 -14.65 -6.58 22.09
C GLN A 392 -13.32 -7.00 22.73
N VAL A 393 -12.28 -6.24 22.43
CA VAL A 393 -10.94 -6.43 23.00
C VAL A 393 -10.76 -5.55 24.23
N SER A 394 -10.32 -6.13 25.33
CA SER A 394 -10.02 -5.39 26.56
C SER A 394 -8.62 -4.78 26.54
N LYS A 395 -8.41 -3.70 27.30
CA LYS A 395 -7.09 -3.11 27.51
C LYS A 395 -6.07 -4.14 28.06
N ALA A 396 -6.51 -5.08 28.92
CA ALA A 396 -5.66 -6.12 29.48
C ALA A 396 -5.18 -7.12 28.40
N GLN A 397 -6.06 -7.49 27.44
CA GLN A 397 -5.64 -8.35 26.32
C GLN A 397 -4.60 -7.66 25.44
N ILE A 398 -4.77 -6.35 25.17
CA ILE A 398 -3.79 -5.57 24.40
C ILE A 398 -2.46 -5.48 25.15
N ALA A 399 -2.46 -5.12 26.44
CA ALA A 399 -1.23 -5.04 27.22
C ALA A 399 -0.48 -6.39 27.24
N ASN A 400 -1.21 -7.49 27.42
CA ASN A 400 -0.63 -8.83 27.34
C ASN A 400 -0.05 -9.17 25.96
N ALA A 401 -0.71 -8.76 24.90
CA ALA A 401 -0.28 -9.04 23.52
C ALA A 401 1.04 -8.33 23.18
N PHE A 402 1.19 -7.08 23.60
CA PHE A 402 2.42 -6.31 23.39
C PHE A 402 3.52 -6.68 24.39
N GLN A 403 3.19 -7.37 25.51
CA GLN A 403 4.09 -7.72 26.62
C GLN A 403 4.90 -6.52 27.14
N ARG A 404 4.20 -5.39 27.34
CA ARG A 404 4.80 -4.14 27.75
C ARG A 404 3.99 -3.52 28.91
N ASP A 405 4.59 -3.48 30.11
CA ASP A 405 3.92 -3.04 31.35
C ASP A 405 3.62 -1.53 31.37
N ASP A 406 4.41 -0.73 30.63
CA ASP A 406 4.31 0.71 30.53
C ASP A 406 3.41 1.19 29.36
N LEU A 407 2.72 0.27 28.67
CA LEU A 407 1.88 0.58 27.53
C LEU A 407 0.67 1.44 27.93
N LEU A 408 0.57 2.63 27.33
CA LEU A 408 -0.58 3.50 27.50
C LEU A 408 -1.68 3.12 26.51
N ILE A 409 -2.91 2.84 26.98
CA ILE A 409 -4.00 2.38 26.12
C ILE A 409 -5.21 3.29 26.24
N PHE A 410 -5.61 3.91 25.13
CA PHE A 410 -6.75 4.79 25.01
C PHE A 410 -7.84 4.16 24.14
N THR A 411 -9.10 4.36 24.55
CA THR A 411 -10.31 3.91 23.81
C THR A 411 -11.24 5.07 23.47
N ASN A 412 -10.99 6.24 24.07
CA ASN A 412 -11.75 7.45 23.84
C ASN A 412 -10.89 8.43 23.03
N PRO A 413 -11.36 8.89 21.85
CA PRO A 413 -10.59 9.82 21.00
C PRO A 413 -10.21 11.11 21.72
N LYS A 414 -11.12 11.68 22.52
CA LYS A 414 -10.85 12.93 23.24
C LYS A 414 -9.72 12.76 24.27
N GLU A 415 -9.71 11.67 25.05
CA GLU A 415 -8.66 11.40 26.02
C GLU A 415 -7.30 11.22 25.34
N PHE A 416 -7.27 10.52 24.19
CA PHE A 416 -6.06 10.35 23.40
C PHE A 416 -5.57 11.70 22.80
N HIS A 417 -6.46 12.53 22.26
CA HIS A 417 -6.10 13.85 21.75
C HIS A 417 -5.59 14.76 22.87
N ASP A 418 -6.28 14.81 24.03
CA ASP A 418 -5.84 15.60 25.18
C ASP A 418 -4.47 15.12 25.68
N PHE A 419 -4.21 13.81 25.68
CA PHE A 419 -2.90 13.25 26.00
C PHE A 419 -1.84 13.74 25.01
N LEU A 420 -2.06 13.66 23.70
CA LEU A 420 -1.09 14.09 22.67
C LEU A 420 -0.78 15.57 22.76
N PHE A 421 -1.82 16.40 22.84
CA PHE A 421 -1.67 17.85 22.91
C PHE A 421 -1.09 18.35 24.24
N GLY A 422 -1.11 17.53 25.28
CA GLY A 422 -0.53 17.81 26.60
C GLY A 422 0.91 17.33 26.77
N GLN A 423 1.54 16.70 25.75
CA GLN A 423 2.93 16.26 25.86
C GLN A 423 3.91 17.43 25.76
N ASP A 424 4.94 17.41 26.60
CA ASP A 424 6.17 18.20 26.34
C ASP A 424 6.93 17.48 25.21
N LEU A 425 6.99 18.11 24.05
CA LEU A 425 7.63 17.54 22.85
C LEU A 425 9.10 17.97 22.72
N LYS A 426 9.69 18.59 23.74
CA LYS A 426 11.12 18.96 23.71
C LYS A 426 11.99 17.71 23.57
N SER A 427 12.96 17.76 22.65
CA SER A 427 13.87 16.65 22.34
C SER A 427 13.12 15.33 22.05
N THR A 428 12.03 15.42 21.26
CA THR A 428 11.12 14.29 21.02
C THR A 428 11.00 13.96 19.52
N ALA A 429 10.96 12.66 19.22
CA ALA A 429 10.45 12.11 17.98
C ALA A 429 9.07 11.50 18.25
N LEU A 430 8.02 12.08 17.69
CA LEU A 430 6.66 11.56 17.79
C LEU A 430 6.29 10.87 16.47
N VAL A 431 5.95 9.59 16.51
CA VAL A 431 5.46 8.87 15.34
C VAL A 431 4.03 8.37 15.54
N LEU A 432 3.17 8.65 14.58
CA LEU A 432 1.76 8.29 14.54
C LEU A 432 1.53 7.25 13.45
N MET A 433 1.25 6.00 13.84
CA MET A 433 1.12 4.84 12.96
C MET A 433 -0.33 4.39 12.87
N SER A 434 -0.96 4.54 11.70
CA SER A 434 -2.37 4.20 11.51
C SER A 434 -2.78 4.02 10.06
N SER A 435 -3.70 3.09 9.81
CA SER A 435 -4.50 3.05 8.57
C SER A 435 -5.80 3.86 8.68
N GLY A 436 -6.12 4.40 9.85
CA GLY A 436 -7.28 5.23 10.16
C GLY A 436 -6.90 6.72 10.35
N ASN A 437 -7.60 7.37 11.28
CA ASN A 437 -7.42 8.81 11.56
C ASN A 437 -7.46 9.16 13.06
N TYR A 438 -7.24 8.19 13.94
CA TYR A 438 -7.24 8.38 15.40
C TYR A 438 -8.52 9.02 15.94
N GLY A 439 -9.68 8.64 15.37
CA GLY A 439 -10.95 9.21 15.76
C GLY A 439 -11.11 10.70 15.42
N GLY A 440 -10.47 11.14 14.34
CA GLY A 440 -10.56 12.52 13.85
C GLY A 440 -9.49 13.45 14.43
N LEU A 441 -8.26 12.95 14.65
CA LEU A 441 -7.14 13.77 15.11
C LEU A 441 -6.86 14.94 14.16
N ASP A 442 -6.78 16.14 14.72
CA ASP A 442 -6.43 17.36 13.99
C ASP A 442 -4.90 17.47 13.82
N PHE A 443 -4.41 17.07 12.65
CA PHE A 443 -2.98 17.13 12.31
C PHE A 443 -2.46 18.56 12.12
N GLU A 444 -3.30 19.52 11.71
CA GLU A 444 -2.87 20.94 11.61
C GLU A 444 -2.62 21.53 13.00
N LYS A 445 -3.47 21.21 13.95
CA LYS A 445 -3.23 21.57 15.34
C LYS A 445 -1.98 20.90 15.90
N LEU A 446 -1.71 19.65 15.52
CA LEU A 446 -0.49 18.95 15.96
C LEU A 446 0.78 19.60 15.40
N LYS A 447 0.78 20.02 14.12
CA LYS A 447 1.88 20.78 13.52
C LYS A 447 2.22 22.06 14.30
N SER A 448 1.21 22.73 14.86
CA SER A 448 1.38 23.98 15.57
C SER A 448 1.97 23.84 16.98
N LEU A 449 2.27 22.62 17.44
CA LEU A 449 2.90 22.39 18.76
C LEU A 449 4.43 22.61 18.74
N ILE A 450 5.06 22.67 17.55
CA ILE A 450 6.51 22.78 17.40
C ILE A 450 6.94 23.83 16.39
#